data_3dc5af548cfd55fcc9613178a7867fe4
#
_entry.id   3dc5af548cfd55fcc9613178a7867fe4
#
_cell.length_a   1.000
_cell.length_b   1.000
_cell.length_c   1.000
_cell.angle_alpha   90.00
_cell.angle_beta   90.00
_cell.angle_gamma   90.00
#
_symmetry.space_group_name_H-M   'P 1'
#
loop_
_entity.id
_entity.type
_entity.pdbx_description
1 polymer ?
#
loop_
_entity_poly.entity_id
_entity_poly.type
_entity_poly.pdbx_seq_one_letter_code
_entity_poly.pdbx_strand_id
1 'polypeptide(L)'
;MGNIFNLYNILFVACLVFSSFHGGFSYISLLTNILKIQPSPFTYKLLLDFSNSILNNSPARQLFDTNSKRLTEYPKLDINLLTEQDKYDLQWYVIGTKTDFVINKPTKVTIWNKNYVVWRNENNTYNALDDACSHKGASLSCGKINNDNVVCPYHGYEFNNNGTLTKVPGICFQHSPIQDLSKFDIVEKNGWVYLNTYSDIAKQNNNGNEMIENIFIEEEVEKNDSVVFLNMDFKCYSRILSENSLDVMHIGFVHTFGNTKRPNPIENHPPKLVGPNHYKTSYMYEAGQQSVARKVFGVKDLIVENEFILPHTTVARVIFGEFTSTVITFALPISESKSRLFVKTYRNFWTNKVGDALTENMMYSTMLQDKAIVENIDMRFMEGKFNMKFDKLQNTYKTFYKKLIHTFSVNDNNNEIVDSNITNNV
;
A
#
# COMPACT_ATOMS: atom_id res chain seq x y z
N MET A 1 -2.23 33.27 28.54
CA MET A 1 -2.05 33.73 27.14
C MET A 1 -1.75 32.61 26.15
N GLY A 2 -1.16 31.49 26.57
CA GLY A 2 -0.83 30.38 25.67
C GLY A 2 -2.02 29.59 25.07
N ASN A 3 -3.13 29.47 25.79
CA ASN A 3 -4.30 28.68 25.34
C ASN A 3 -5.19 29.38 24.30
N ILE A 4 -5.14 30.70 24.22
CA ILE A 4 -5.91 31.48 23.25
C ILE A 4 -5.27 31.39 21.86
N PHE A 5 -3.94 31.40 21.80
CA PHE A 5 -3.19 31.27 20.53
C PHE A 5 -3.43 29.90 19.84
N ASN A 6 -3.58 28.85 20.63
CA ASN A 6 -3.84 27.52 20.10
C ASN A 6 -5.27 27.37 19.55
N LEU A 7 -6.24 28.01 20.19
CA LEU A 7 -7.65 27.99 19.75
C LEU A 7 -7.86 28.76 18.43
N TYR A 8 -7.12 29.87 18.24
CA TYR A 8 -7.16 30.66 16.99
C TYR A 8 -6.55 29.92 15.80
N ASN A 9 -5.46 29.19 16.00
CA ASN A 9 -4.85 28.38 14.95
C ASN A 9 -5.76 27.22 14.54
N ILE A 10 -6.45 26.58 15.49
CA ILE A 10 -7.41 25.48 15.23
C ILE A 10 -8.64 26.01 14.45
N LEU A 11 -9.19 27.15 14.85
CA LEU A 11 -10.34 27.77 14.15
C LEU A 11 -9.94 28.25 12.74
N PHE A 12 -8.76 28.81 12.56
CA PHE A 12 -8.27 29.28 11.25
C PHE A 12 -8.06 28.10 10.29
N VAL A 13 -7.47 27.00 10.75
CA VAL A 13 -7.28 25.78 9.94
C VAL A 13 -8.62 25.11 9.65
N ALA A 14 -9.55 25.03 10.61
CA ALA A 14 -10.88 24.50 10.39
C ALA A 14 -11.65 25.33 9.34
N CYS A 15 -11.55 26.66 9.38
CA CYS A 15 -12.18 27.55 8.40
C CYS A 15 -11.61 27.39 6.98
N LEU A 16 -10.29 27.18 6.84
CA LEU A 16 -9.67 26.92 5.54
C LEU A 16 -10.10 25.58 4.96
N VAL A 17 -10.28 24.57 5.80
CA VAL A 17 -10.75 23.24 5.38
C VAL A 17 -12.22 23.28 4.97
N PHE A 18 -13.09 23.91 5.76
CA PHE A 18 -14.52 24.04 5.42
C PHE A 18 -14.77 24.88 4.15
N SER A 19 -13.95 25.90 3.90
CA SER A 19 -14.07 26.69 2.66
C SER A 19 -13.66 25.89 1.41
N SER A 20 -12.85 24.84 1.57
CA SER A 20 -12.44 23.95 0.48
C SER A 20 -13.56 23.00 0.02
N PHE A 21 -14.51 22.67 0.91
CA PHE A 21 -15.61 21.76 0.63
C PHE A 21 -16.87 22.43 0.03
N HIS A 22 -17.03 23.74 0.18
CA HIS A 22 -18.26 24.45 -0.20
C HIS A 22 -18.00 25.73 -1.00
N GLY A 23 -17.18 25.69 -2.02
CA GLY A 23 -17.12 26.63 -3.16
C GLY A 23 -17.39 28.11 -2.86
N GLY A 24 -16.90 28.69 -1.75
CA GLY A 24 -17.36 30.02 -1.43
C GLY A 24 -16.37 30.98 -0.73
N PHE A 25 -15.97 32.01 -1.43
CA PHE A 25 -15.29 33.23 -0.95
C PHE A 25 -16.00 33.96 0.21
N SER A 26 -17.17 33.51 0.61
CA SER A 26 -18.10 34.18 1.52
C SER A 26 -17.75 34.04 3.02
N TYR A 27 -17.06 32.96 3.43
CA TYR A 27 -16.88 32.65 4.86
C TYR A 27 -15.75 33.44 5.54
N ILE A 28 -14.68 33.77 4.83
CA ILE A 28 -13.59 34.56 5.40
C ILE A 28 -14.05 36.00 5.65
N SER A 29 -14.82 36.55 4.73
CA SER A 29 -15.46 37.85 4.88
C SER A 29 -16.50 37.87 6.02
N LEU A 30 -17.20 36.76 6.24
CA LEU A 30 -18.15 36.61 7.32
C LEU A 30 -17.49 36.55 8.69
N LEU A 31 -16.38 35.83 8.83
CA LEU A 31 -15.63 35.68 10.08
C LEU A 31 -14.85 36.94 10.47
N THR A 32 -14.27 37.65 9.51
CA THR A 32 -13.65 38.97 9.75
C THR A 32 -14.68 40.02 10.18
N ASN A 33 -15.91 39.95 9.65
CA ASN A 33 -17.01 40.81 10.07
C ASN A 33 -17.61 40.41 11.44
N ILE A 34 -17.68 39.13 11.77
CA ILE A 34 -18.20 38.62 13.06
C ILE A 34 -17.21 38.90 14.21
N LEU A 35 -15.90 38.70 13.97
CA LEU A 35 -14.89 38.79 15.01
C LEU A 35 -14.30 40.21 15.18
N LYS A 36 -14.59 41.15 14.29
CA LYS A 36 -14.09 42.54 14.30
C LYS A 36 -12.56 42.63 14.54
N ILE A 37 -11.79 41.67 14.07
CA ILE A 37 -10.33 41.61 14.25
C ILE A 37 -9.67 41.84 12.89
N GLN A 38 -8.99 42.97 12.74
CA GLN A 38 -8.03 43.15 11.65
C GLN A 38 -6.65 42.71 12.15
N PRO A 39 -5.91 41.87 11.36
CA PRO A 39 -4.52 41.58 11.71
C PRO A 39 -3.70 42.84 11.73
N SER A 40 -2.82 43.02 12.71
CA SER A 40 -1.98 44.18 12.79
C SER A 40 -1.05 44.24 11.55
N PRO A 41 -0.64 45.47 11.11
CA PRO A 41 0.31 45.62 10.01
C PRO A 41 1.62 44.83 10.23
N PHE A 42 1.99 44.59 11.48
CA PHE A 42 3.15 43.80 11.88
C PHE A 42 2.99 42.33 11.58
N THR A 43 1.82 41.75 11.86
CA THR A 43 1.50 40.34 11.57
C THR A 43 1.43 40.10 10.06
N TYR A 44 0.88 41.04 9.30
CA TYR A 44 0.83 40.96 7.83
C TYR A 44 2.23 41.06 7.21
N LYS A 45 3.11 41.93 7.73
CA LYS A 45 4.48 42.08 7.28
C LYS A 45 5.31 40.83 7.60
N LEU A 46 5.15 40.26 8.80
CA LEU A 46 5.84 39.01 9.20
C LEU A 46 5.48 37.85 8.29
N LEU A 47 4.20 37.71 7.93
CA LEU A 47 3.72 36.68 6.99
C LEU A 47 4.24 36.91 5.56
N LEU A 48 4.36 38.15 5.11
CA LEU A 48 4.92 38.50 3.81
C LEU A 48 6.44 38.31 3.76
N ASP A 49 7.16 38.66 4.80
CA ASP A 49 8.62 38.50 4.88
C ASP A 49 8.99 37.00 5.00
N PHE A 50 8.20 36.22 5.72
CA PHE A 50 8.34 34.77 5.79
C PHE A 50 8.07 34.09 4.43
N SER A 51 7.02 34.51 3.71
CA SER A 51 6.73 33.99 2.37
C SER A 51 7.82 34.35 1.34
N ASN A 52 8.38 35.57 1.41
CA ASN A 52 9.44 36.01 0.50
C ASN A 52 10.81 35.38 0.79
N SER A 53 11.12 35.05 2.06
CA SER A 53 12.32 34.32 2.46
C SER A 53 12.30 32.87 1.91
N ILE A 54 11.12 32.24 1.89
CA ILE A 54 10.93 30.89 1.32
C ILE A 54 11.02 30.91 -0.22
N LEU A 55 10.55 31.99 -0.87
CA LEU A 55 10.49 32.08 -2.33
C LEU A 55 11.86 32.30 -3.01
N ASN A 56 12.83 32.88 -2.32
CA ASN A 56 14.13 33.24 -2.92
C ASN A 56 15.23 32.18 -2.76
N ASN A 57 15.05 31.20 -1.86
CA ASN A 57 15.98 30.09 -1.68
C ASN A 57 15.18 28.76 -1.71
N SER A 58 14.83 28.27 -2.90
CA SER A 58 14.18 26.98 -3.05
C SER A 58 15.20 25.84 -2.84
N PRO A 59 15.27 25.22 -1.63
CA PRO A 59 16.10 24.03 -1.39
C PRO A 59 15.69 22.86 -2.27
N ALA A 60 14.45 22.89 -2.79
CA ALA A 60 13.89 21.86 -3.64
C ALA A 60 14.72 21.67 -4.91
N ARG A 61 15.23 22.75 -5.52
CA ARG A 61 16.04 22.64 -6.73
C ARG A 61 17.43 22.08 -6.46
N GLN A 62 18.03 22.41 -5.29
CA GLN A 62 19.32 21.86 -4.87
C GLN A 62 19.23 20.38 -4.47
N LEU A 63 18.14 19.96 -3.80
CA LEU A 63 17.86 18.56 -3.46
C LEU A 63 17.62 17.70 -4.72
N PHE A 64 16.98 18.27 -5.74
CA PHE A 64 16.73 17.59 -7.01
C PHE A 64 18.05 17.28 -7.75
N ASP A 65 19.01 18.20 -7.73
CA ASP A 65 20.31 18.01 -8.39
C ASP A 65 21.29 17.13 -7.58
N THR A 66 21.22 17.13 -6.24
CA THR A 66 22.15 16.37 -5.39
C THR A 66 21.79 14.91 -5.26
N ASN A 67 20.50 14.54 -5.27
CA ASN A 67 20.05 13.15 -5.22
C ASN A 67 20.31 12.37 -6.53
N SER A 68 20.66 13.06 -7.62
CA SER A 68 20.99 12.40 -8.89
C SER A 68 22.39 11.77 -8.93
N LYS A 69 23.27 11.99 -7.94
CA LYS A 69 24.70 11.75 -8.06
C LYS A 69 25.26 10.44 -7.46
N ARG A 70 24.48 9.61 -6.76
CA ARG A 70 24.98 8.30 -6.22
C ARG A 70 23.89 7.23 -6.25
N LEU A 71 23.64 6.67 -7.40
CA LEU A 71 22.93 5.39 -7.48
C LEU A 71 23.95 4.32 -7.88
N THR A 72 24.19 3.36 -6.98
CA THR A 72 24.82 2.10 -7.33
C THR A 72 24.01 1.42 -8.43
N GLU A 73 24.66 0.95 -9.50
CA GLU A 73 23.97 0.16 -10.51
C GLU A 73 23.62 -1.20 -9.90
N TYR A 74 22.35 -1.42 -9.63
CA TYR A 74 21.84 -2.73 -9.25
C TYR A 74 21.64 -3.59 -10.49
N PRO A 75 21.92 -4.89 -10.41
CA PRO A 75 21.66 -5.81 -11.52
C PRO A 75 20.15 -5.81 -11.83
N LYS A 76 19.82 -5.70 -13.11
CA LYS A 76 18.43 -5.75 -13.57
C LYS A 76 17.87 -7.14 -13.30
N LEU A 77 16.68 -7.21 -12.68
CA LEU A 77 15.99 -8.48 -12.49
C LEU A 77 15.71 -9.14 -13.86
N ASP A 78 16.23 -10.34 -14.04
CA ASP A 78 15.86 -11.19 -15.17
C ASP A 78 14.79 -12.19 -14.73
N ILE A 79 13.53 -11.90 -15.07
CA ILE A 79 12.38 -12.74 -14.70
C ILE A 79 12.46 -14.16 -15.30
N ASN A 80 13.27 -14.36 -16.32
CA ASN A 80 13.47 -15.69 -16.91
C ASN A 80 14.46 -16.54 -16.08
N LEU A 81 15.20 -15.92 -15.17
CA LEU A 81 16.25 -16.54 -14.36
C LEU A 81 15.99 -16.37 -12.86
N LEU A 82 14.72 -16.37 -12.43
CA LEU A 82 14.37 -16.25 -11.01
C LEU A 82 14.91 -17.46 -10.22
N THR A 83 15.70 -17.17 -9.19
CA THR A 83 16.05 -18.15 -8.18
C THR A 83 14.84 -18.50 -7.31
N GLU A 84 14.89 -19.59 -6.54
CA GLU A 84 13.83 -19.90 -5.58
C GLU A 84 13.69 -18.80 -4.52
N GLN A 85 14.79 -18.15 -4.11
CA GLN A 85 14.75 -17.00 -3.23
C GLN A 85 14.00 -15.82 -3.86
N ASP A 86 14.24 -15.53 -5.16
CA ASP A 86 13.50 -14.46 -5.86
C ASP A 86 12.01 -14.76 -5.91
N LYS A 87 11.64 -16.03 -6.17
CA LYS A 87 10.23 -16.45 -6.19
C LYS A 87 9.59 -16.30 -4.81
N TYR A 88 10.30 -16.63 -3.75
CA TYR A 88 9.86 -16.44 -2.39
C TYR A 88 9.69 -14.95 -2.05
N ASP A 89 10.67 -14.10 -2.36
CA ASP A 89 10.65 -12.67 -2.08
C ASP A 89 9.50 -11.95 -2.79
N LEU A 90 9.13 -12.42 -3.99
CA LEU A 90 8.08 -11.85 -4.81
C LEU A 90 6.66 -12.33 -4.44
N GLN A 91 6.51 -13.17 -3.41
CA GLN A 91 5.21 -13.69 -2.96
C GLN A 91 4.76 -13.16 -1.60
N TRP A 92 5.37 -12.09 -1.11
CA TRP A 92 4.91 -11.39 0.08
C TRP A 92 3.77 -10.42 -0.23
N TYR A 93 2.65 -10.57 0.49
CA TYR A 93 1.45 -9.75 0.36
C TYR A 93 1.10 -9.10 1.68
N VAL A 94 0.82 -7.80 1.68
CA VAL A 94 0.17 -7.13 2.82
C VAL A 94 -1.27 -7.63 2.90
N ILE A 95 -1.66 -8.13 4.07
CA ILE A 95 -3.01 -8.68 4.32
C ILE A 95 -3.81 -7.88 5.36
N GLY A 96 -3.18 -6.92 6.02
CA GLY A 96 -3.81 -6.05 7.01
C GLY A 96 -2.81 -5.43 7.96
N THR A 97 -3.33 -4.83 9.01
CA THR A 97 -2.62 -4.32 10.18
C THR A 97 -2.87 -5.23 11.38
N LYS A 98 -2.13 -5.03 12.46
CA LYS A 98 -2.33 -5.78 13.72
C LYS A 98 -3.78 -5.74 14.23
N THR A 99 -4.48 -4.63 14.00
CA THR A 99 -5.86 -4.45 14.48
C THR A 99 -6.88 -5.28 13.70
N ASP A 100 -6.54 -5.73 12.48
CA ASP A 100 -7.41 -6.57 11.67
C ASP A 100 -7.45 -8.03 12.16
N PHE A 101 -6.47 -8.44 12.99
CA PHE A 101 -6.34 -9.80 13.51
C PHE A 101 -6.56 -9.83 15.03
N VAL A 102 -7.78 -10.13 15.44
CA VAL A 102 -8.14 -10.28 16.87
C VAL A 102 -7.47 -11.53 17.43
N ILE A 103 -6.91 -11.41 18.65
CA ILE A 103 -6.24 -12.53 19.34
C ILE A 103 -7.19 -13.74 19.46
N ASN A 104 -6.67 -14.93 19.20
CA ASN A 104 -7.37 -16.23 19.27
C ASN A 104 -8.64 -16.30 18.39
N LYS A 105 -8.71 -15.48 17.32
CA LYS A 105 -9.79 -15.53 16.35
C LYS A 105 -9.24 -15.86 14.97
N PRO A 106 -9.67 -16.98 14.35
CA PRO A 106 -9.29 -17.29 12.99
C PRO A 106 -9.93 -16.30 12.03
N THR A 107 -9.14 -15.80 11.07
CA THR A 107 -9.54 -14.77 10.11
C THR A 107 -9.26 -15.28 8.69
N LYS A 108 -10.24 -15.15 7.80
CA LYS A 108 -10.07 -15.51 6.40
C LYS A 108 -9.33 -14.44 5.64
N VAL A 109 -8.30 -14.84 4.91
CA VAL A 109 -7.58 -14.02 3.93
C VAL A 109 -7.69 -14.68 2.57
N THR A 110 -7.97 -13.91 1.52
CA THR A 110 -8.04 -14.43 0.14
C THR A 110 -7.02 -13.72 -0.72
N ILE A 111 -6.18 -14.48 -1.41
CA ILE A 111 -5.18 -13.99 -2.37
C ILE A 111 -5.28 -14.84 -3.63
N TRP A 112 -5.53 -14.24 -4.78
CA TRP A 112 -5.69 -14.93 -6.06
C TRP A 112 -6.69 -16.12 -6.01
N ASN A 113 -7.87 -15.90 -5.43
CA ASN A 113 -8.92 -16.90 -5.19
C ASN A 113 -8.54 -18.04 -4.22
N LYS A 114 -7.29 -18.11 -3.75
CA LYS A 114 -6.88 -19.04 -2.70
C LYS A 114 -7.17 -18.45 -1.33
N ASN A 115 -7.73 -19.27 -0.44
CA ASN A 115 -8.10 -18.86 0.91
C ASN A 115 -7.09 -19.39 1.92
N TYR A 116 -6.75 -18.52 2.87
CA TYR A 116 -5.86 -18.77 3.98
C TYR A 116 -6.61 -18.51 5.28
N VAL A 117 -6.41 -19.35 6.30
CA VAL A 117 -6.81 -19.05 7.67
C VAL A 117 -5.62 -18.47 8.40
N VAL A 118 -5.79 -17.26 8.92
CA VAL A 118 -4.78 -16.52 9.68
C VAL A 118 -5.28 -16.29 11.10
N TRP A 119 -4.45 -16.51 12.09
CA TRP A 119 -4.76 -16.14 13.47
C TRP A 119 -3.53 -15.62 14.20
N ARG A 120 -3.78 -14.75 15.17
CA ARG A 120 -2.78 -14.23 16.09
C ARG A 120 -3.01 -14.82 17.48
N ASN A 121 -1.97 -15.38 18.09
CA ASN A 121 -2.05 -15.90 19.44
C ASN A 121 -1.81 -14.83 20.53
N GLU A 122 -1.88 -15.22 21.81
CA GLU A 122 -1.68 -14.33 22.95
C GLU A 122 -0.27 -13.73 23.03
N ASN A 123 0.72 -14.43 22.51
CA ASN A 123 2.11 -13.96 22.43
C ASN A 123 2.34 -13.01 21.22
N ASN A 124 1.29 -12.60 20.52
CA ASN A 124 1.35 -11.81 19.26
C ASN A 124 2.08 -12.50 18.12
N THR A 125 2.24 -13.81 18.15
CA THR A 125 2.74 -14.59 17.02
C THR A 125 1.59 -14.85 16.04
N TYR A 126 1.86 -14.75 14.75
CA TYR A 126 0.91 -15.01 13.70
C TYR A 126 1.12 -16.41 13.12
N ASN A 127 0.04 -17.04 12.71
CA ASN A 127 0.02 -18.35 12.06
C ASN A 127 -0.85 -18.29 10.81
N ALA A 128 -0.47 -19.02 9.77
CA ALA A 128 -1.21 -19.11 8.52
C ALA A 128 -1.18 -20.51 7.94
N LEU A 129 -2.35 -21.05 7.61
CA LEU A 129 -2.54 -22.36 6.98
C LEU A 129 -3.51 -22.23 5.79
N ASP A 130 -3.63 -23.27 4.97
CA ASP A 130 -4.73 -23.37 4.02
C ASP A 130 -6.09 -23.30 4.74
N ASP A 131 -7.03 -22.50 4.22
CA ASP A 131 -8.38 -22.36 4.80
C ASP A 131 -9.32 -23.47 4.35
N ALA A 132 -8.85 -24.69 4.34
CA ALA A 132 -9.63 -25.87 3.93
C ALA A 132 -9.23 -27.08 4.79
N CYS A 133 -10.14 -27.55 5.62
CA CYS A 133 -9.93 -28.76 6.40
C CYS A 133 -9.71 -29.96 5.47
N SER A 134 -8.61 -30.68 5.61
CA SER A 134 -8.24 -31.84 4.78
C SER A 134 -9.23 -33.02 4.84
N HIS A 135 -10.19 -32.99 5.80
CA HIS A 135 -11.24 -34.01 5.86
C HIS A 135 -12.34 -33.83 4.78
N LYS A 136 -12.96 -32.62 4.72
CA LYS A 136 -14.12 -32.35 3.83
C LYS A 136 -14.09 -30.93 3.26
N GLY A 137 -12.96 -30.23 3.29
CA GLY A 137 -12.81 -28.91 2.70
C GLY A 137 -13.51 -27.75 3.44
N ALA A 138 -13.97 -27.98 4.70
CA ALA A 138 -14.63 -26.90 5.44
C ALA A 138 -13.66 -25.78 5.78
N SER A 139 -14.08 -24.52 5.61
CA SER A 139 -13.29 -23.34 5.95
C SER A 139 -12.92 -23.31 7.44
N LEU A 140 -11.63 -23.35 7.74
CA LEU A 140 -11.10 -23.32 9.10
C LEU A 140 -11.26 -21.93 9.72
N SER A 141 -11.27 -20.88 8.91
CA SER A 141 -11.54 -19.50 9.35
C SER A 141 -12.94 -19.30 9.93
N CYS A 142 -13.89 -20.21 9.65
CA CYS A 142 -15.22 -20.25 10.29
C CYS A 142 -15.21 -20.98 11.63
N GLY A 143 -14.08 -21.56 12.05
CA GLY A 143 -13.92 -22.31 13.28
C GLY A 143 -13.52 -21.47 14.49
N LYS A 144 -12.70 -22.03 15.34
CA LYS A 144 -12.17 -21.37 16.55
C LYS A 144 -10.73 -21.76 16.81
N ILE A 145 -10.04 -21.00 17.67
CA ILE A 145 -8.72 -21.35 18.19
C ILE A 145 -8.86 -22.01 19.55
N ASN A 146 -8.14 -23.09 19.74
CA ASN A 146 -8.07 -23.86 21.00
C ASN A 146 -6.59 -24.20 21.29
N ASN A 147 -6.01 -23.64 22.35
CA ASN A 147 -4.60 -23.83 22.70
C ASN A 147 -3.65 -23.66 21.48
N ASP A 148 -3.83 -22.59 20.76
CA ASP A 148 -3.10 -22.21 19.53
C ASP A 148 -3.38 -23.12 18.29
N ASN A 149 -4.17 -24.16 18.41
CA ASN A 149 -4.64 -24.98 17.30
C ASN A 149 -5.90 -24.37 16.66
N VAL A 150 -6.01 -24.43 15.34
CA VAL A 150 -7.25 -24.12 14.63
C VAL A 150 -8.17 -25.34 14.63
N VAL A 151 -9.42 -25.14 15.02
CA VAL A 151 -10.44 -26.19 15.15
C VAL A 151 -11.45 -26.07 14.02
N CYS A 152 -11.57 -27.12 13.23
CA CYS A 152 -12.54 -27.20 12.14
C CYS A 152 -13.98 -27.10 12.68
N PRO A 153 -14.84 -26.21 12.14
CA PRO A 153 -16.21 -26.05 12.64
C PRO A 153 -17.12 -27.21 12.29
N TYR A 154 -16.73 -28.04 11.31
CA TYR A 154 -17.60 -29.10 10.80
C TYR A 154 -17.57 -30.36 11.68
N HIS A 155 -16.37 -30.87 12.01
CA HIS A 155 -16.23 -32.10 12.79
C HIS A 155 -15.24 -32.02 13.94
N GLY A 156 -14.74 -30.81 14.27
CA GLY A 156 -13.84 -30.59 15.41
C GLY A 156 -12.42 -31.10 15.23
N TYR A 157 -11.95 -31.30 13.99
CA TYR A 157 -10.55 -31.64 13.72
C TYR A 157 -9.66 -30.48 14.12
N GLU A 158 -8.56 -30.75 14.82
CA GLU A 158 -7.64 -29.72 15.29
C GLU A 158 -6.29 -29.84 14.57
N PHE A 159 -5.84 -28.70 14.01
CA PHE A 159 -4.52 -28.58 13.37
C PHE A 159 -3.68 -27.57 14.14
N ASN A 160 -2.42 -27.91 14.39
CA ASN A 160 -1.49 -27.01 15.05
C ASN A 160 -0.96 -25.92 14.09
N ASN A 161 -0.12 -25.03 14.59
CA ASN A 161 0.48 -23.95 13.82
C ASN A 161 1.44 -24.39 12.68
N ASN A 162 1.82 -25.67 12.66
CA ASN A 162 2.59 -26.26 11.56
C ASN A 162 1.71 -26.99 10.54
N GLY A 163 0.37 -26.93 10.69
CA GLY A 163 -0.57 -27.64 9.84
C GLY A 163 -0.78 -29.10 10.18
N THR A 164 -0.07 -29.66 11.18
CA THR A 164 -0.18 -31.07 11.56
C THR A 164 -1.49 -31.33 12.28
N LEU A 165 -2.19 -32.39 11.88
CA LEU A 165 -3.38 -32.86 12.53
C LEU A 165 -3.05 -33.40 13.94
N THR A 166 -3.56 -32.74 14.99
CA THR A 166 -3.24 -33.08 16.39
C THR A 166 -4.38 -33.78 17.10
N LYS A 167 -5.62 -33.60 16.65
CA LYS A 167 -6.79 -34.21 17.29
C LYS A 167 -7.92 -34.47 16.31
N VAL A 168 -8.48 -35.62 16.47
CA VAL A 168 -9.71 -36.06 15.78
C VAL A 168 -10.73 -36.48 16.81
N PRO A 169 -11.91 -35.84 16.87
CA PRO A 169 -12.97 -36.24 17.78
C PRO A 169 -13.57 -37.61 17.40
N GLY A 170 -13.83 -38.45 18.41
CA GLY A 170 -14.49 -39.75 18.23
C GLY A 170 -13.57 -40.97 18.40
N ILE A 171 -14.18 -42.18 18.44
CA ILE A 171 -13.50 -43.42 18.81
C ILE A 171 -12.80 -44.12 17.63
N CYS A 172 -13.01 -43.67 16.38
CA CYS A 172 -12.68 -44.43 15.18
C CYS A 172 -11.36 -44.06 14.50
N PHE A 173 -10.39 -43.47 15.23
CA PHE A 173 -9.27 -42.78 14.62
C PHE A 173 -7.89 -43.39 14.85
N GLN A 174 -7.71 -44.65 14.58
CA GLN A 174 -6.36 -45.21 14.60
C GLN A 174 -5.64 -45.19 13.24
N HIS A 175 -6.33 -44.93 12.14
CA HIS A 175 -5.73 -44.95 10.79
C HIS A 175 -6.45 -43.98 9.83
N SER A 176 -6.41 -42.65 10.12
CA SER A 176 -6.97 -41.70 9.17
C SER A 176 -5.91 -41.30 8.14
N PRO A 177 -6.20 -41.37 6.84
CA PRO A 177 -5.34 -40.86 5.79
C PRO A 177 -5.44 -39.31 5.62
N ILE A 178 -5.86 -38.60 6.67
CA ILE A 178 -6.00 -37.14 6.62
C ILE A 178 -4.62 -36.52 6.55
N GLN A 179 -4.42 -35.70 5.54
CA GLN A 179 -3.17 -35.02 5.28
C GLN A 179 -3.02 -33.80 6.18
N ASP A 180 -1.78 -33.48 6.51
CA ASP A 180 -1.41 -32.20 7.11
C ASP A 180 -1.72 -31.05 6.15
N LEU A 181 -1.93 -29.86 6.69
CA LEU A 181 -2.21 -28.65 5.92
C LEU A 181 -0.91 -27.92 5.58
N SER A 182 -0.88 -27.25 4.44
CA SER A 182 0.24 -26.38 4.10
C SER A 182 0.30 -25.19 5.05
N LYS A 183 1.52 -24.91 5.52
CA LYS A 183 1.85 -23.74 6.33
C LYS A 183 2.45 -22.65 5.45
N PHE A 184 2.21 -21.40 5.82
CA PHE A 184 2.71 -20.22 5.14
C PHE A 184 3.40 -19.28 6.10
N ASP A 185 4.47 -18.60 5.63
CA ASP A 185 5.16 -17.62 6.43
C ASP A 185 4.32 -16.36 6.59
N ILE A 186 4.34 -15.83 7.80
CA ILE A 186 3.60 -14.62 8.15
C ILE A 186 4.41 -13.80 9.15
N VAL A 187 4.47 -12.50 8.94
CA VAL A 187 5.26 -11.59 9.76
C VAL A 187 4.59 -10.22 9.91
N GLU A 188 4.76 -9.60 11.07
CA GLU A 188 4.42 -8.19 11.31
C GLU A 188 5.67 -7.34 11.13
N LYS A 189 5.64 -6.42 10.16
CA LYS A 189 6.75 -5.51 9.85
C LYS A 189 6.22 -4.17 9.34
N ASN A 190 6.87 -3.07 9.68
CA ASN A 190 6.48 -1.71 9.25
C ASN A 190 5.02 -1.33 9.61
N GLY A 191 4.41 -1.97 10.62
CA GLY A 191 2.99 -1.80 11.00
C GLY A 191 2.00 -2.60 10.15
N TRP A 192 2.47 -3.38 9.18
CA TRP A 192 1.70 -4.28 8.36
C TRP A 192 1.88 -5.74 8.77
N VAL A 193 0.88 -6.55 8.47
CA VAL A 193 0.97 -8.01 8.51
C VAL A 193 1.13 -8.50 7.08
N TYR A 194 2.22 -9.23 6.83
CA TYR A 194 2.56 -9.82 5.55
C TYR A 194 2.35 -11.32 5.59
N LEU A 195 1.76 -11.88 4.53
CA LEU A 195 1.66 -13.32 4.27
C LEU A 195 2.46 -13.66 3.02
N ASN A 196 3.30 -14.69 3.10
CA ASN A 196 3.96 -15.26 1.94
C ASN A 196 3.15 -16.44 1.41
N THR A 197 2.83 -16.45 0.12
CA THR A 197 2.05 -17.52 -0.50
C THR A 197 2.89 -18.73 -0.93
N TYR A 198 4.23 -18.66 -0.77
CA TYR A 198 5.15 -19.76 -1.01
C TYR A 198 5.09 -20.75 0.17
N SER A 199 4.50 -21.93 -0.05
CA SER A 199 4.22 -22.90 1.01
C SER A 199 5.48 -23.62 1.52
N ASP A 200 5.39 -24.20 2.73
CA ASP A 200 6.45 -25.06 3.27
C ASP A 200 6.75 -26.28 2.40
N ILE A 201 5.72 -26.81 1.72
CA ILE A 201 5.90 -27.93 0.76
C ILE A 201 6.76 -27.48 -0.42
N ALA A 202 6.54 -26.27 -0.95
CA ALA A 202 7.37 -25.71 -2.00
C ALA A 202 8.82 -25.47 -1.53
N LYS A 203 9.02 -25.09 -0.27
CA LYS A 203 10.37 -24.93 0.33
C LYS A 203 11.13 -26.26 0.45
N GLN A 204 10.46 -27.35 0.78
CA GLN A 204 11.07 -28.68 0.88
C GLN A 204 11.69 -29.14 -0.45
N ASN A 205 11.09 -28.77 -1.57
CA ASN A 205 11.59 -29.05 -2.91
C ASN A 205 12.89 -28.29 -3.24
N ASN A 206 13.29 -27.32 -2.43
CA ASN A 206 14.50 -26.50 -2.61
C ASN A 206 15.73 -27.01 -1.84
N ASN A 207 15.91 -28.34 -1.72
CA ASN A 207 17.06 -28.97 -1.06
C ASN A 207 17.29 -28.54 0.41
N GLY A 208 16.26 -28.07 1.11
CA GLY A 208 16.34 -27.71 2.52
C GLY A 208 17.08 -26.37 2.81
N ASN A 209 17.34 -25.55 1.80
CA ASN A 209 17.90 -24.23 2.03
C ASN A 209 16.86 -23.34 2.73
N GLU A 210 17.27 -22.71 3.82
CA GLU A 210 16.42 -21.75 4.55
C GLU A 210 16.19 -20.51 3.68
N MET A 211 14.92 -20.12 3.51
CA MET A 211 14.55 -18.90 2.80
C MET A 211 14.67 -17.70 3.75
N ILE A 212 15.34 -16.67 3.30
CA ILE A 212 15.55 -15.45 4.08
C ILE A 212 14.41 -14.47 3.77
N GLU A 213 13.76 -13.94 4.82
CA GLU A 213 12.77 -12.88 4.67
C GLU A 213 13.43 -11.60 4.14
N ASN A 214 13.01 -11.16 2.97
CA ASN A 214 13.51 -9.96 2.32
C ASN A 214 12.35 -9.02 1.91
N ILE A 215 11.60 -8.57 2.91
CA ILE A 215 10.51 -7.60 2.71
C ILE A 215 11.11 -6.19 2.55
N PHE A 216 10.54 -5.42 1.63
CA PHE A 216 10.90 -4.02 1.41
C PHE A 216 10.95 -3.25 2.74
N ILE A 217 12.09 -2.61 2.98
CA ILE A 217 12.28 -1.76 4.15
C ILE A 217 11.73 -0.38 3.81
N GLU A 218 10.66 0.01 4.48
CA GLU A 218 10.14 1.36 4.40
C GLU A 218 11.09 2.36 5.07
N GLU A 219 11.04 3.61 4.64
CA GLU A 219 11.76 4.69 5.32
C GLU A 219 11.36 4.73 6.80
N GLU A 220 12.33 4.96 7.67
CA GLU A 220 12.04 5.22 9.07
C GLU A 220 11.20 6.47 9.19
N VAL A 221 10.08 6.34 9.91
CA VAL A 221 9.24 7.47 10.25
C VAL A 221 9.92 8.24 11.38
N GLU A 222 10.23 9.51 11.14
CA GLU A 222 10.83 10.35 12.16
C GLU A 222 9.93 10.46 13.39
N LYS A 223 10.51 10.68 14.57
CA LYS A 223 9.78 10.70 15.85
C LYS A 223 8.57 11.65 15.87
N ASN A 224 8.59 12.69 15.08
CA ASN A 224 7.53 13.70 14.99
C ASN A 224 6.59 13.50 13.80
N ASP A 225 6.84 12.51 12.96
CA ASP A 225 5.99 12.21 11.82
C ASP A 225 4.69 11.55 12.28
N SER A 226 3.62 11.85 11.57
CA SER A 226 2.32 11.20 11.77
C SER A 226 2.05 10.16 10.71
N VAL A 227 1.46 9.04 11.12
CA VAL A 227 1.15 7.88 10.27
C VAL A 227 -0.34 7.61 10.29
N VAL A 228 -0.92 7.41 9.09
CA VAL A 228 -2.32 7.04 8.90
C VAL A 228 -2.40 5.79 8.02
N PHE A 229 -3.22 4.83 8.42
CA PHE A 229 -3.48 3.59 7.69
C PHE A 229 -4.93 3.56 7.19
N LEU A 230 -5.11 3.18 5.93
CA LEU A 230 -6.42 3.03 5.30
C LEU A 230 -6.45 1.76 4.45
N ASN A 231 -7.64 1.26 4.18
CA ASN A 231 -7.83 0.26 3.15
C ASN A 231 -9.20 0.43 2.46
N MET A 232 -9.29 -0.05 1.22
CA MET A 232 -10.54 -0.01 0.46
C MET A 232 -10.59 -1.15 -0.55
N ASP A 233 -11.77 -1.79 -0.67
CA ASP A 233 -12.03 -2.79 -1.70
C ASP A 233 -12.37 -2.13 -3.03
N PHE A 234 -11.84 -2.70 -4.12
CA PHE A 234 -12.06 -2.29 -5.50
C PHE A 234 -12.54 -3.48 -6.34
N LYS A 235 -13.47 -3.19 -7.28
CA LYS A 235 -13.95 -4.15 -8.27
C LYS A 235 -13.12 -4.04 -9.55
N CYS A 236 -11.82 -4.25 -9.41
CA CYS A 236 -10.89 -4.22 -10.54
C CYS A 236 -9.68 -5.12 -10.27
N TYR A 237 -8.91 -5.39 -11.31
CA TYR A 237 -7.66 -6.12 -11.24
C TYR A 237 -6.58 -5.32 -10.49
N SER A 238 -5.83 -5.95 -9.59
CA SER A 238 -4.87 -5.27 -8.70
C SER A 238 -3.80 -4.45 -9.43
N ARG A 239 -3.36 -4.92 -10.61
CA ARG A 239 -2.41 -4.20 -11.46
C ARG A 239 -2.89 -2.79 -11.81
N ILE A 240 -4.21 -2.62 -12.04
CA ILE A 240 -4.81 -1.31 -12.35
C ILE A 240 -4.54 -0.32 -11.22
N LEU A 241 -4.66 -0.76 -9.96
CA LEU A 241 -4.43 0.09 -8.79
C LEU A 241 -2.98 0.54 -8.70
N SER A 242 -2.03 -0.37 -8.94
CA SER A 242 -0.62 -0.02 -8.96
C SER A 242 -0.29 0.89 -10.15
N GLU A 243 -0.82 0.62 -11.34
CA GLU A 243 -0.65 1.48 -12.51
C GLU A 243 -1.23 2.87 -12.28
N ASN A 244 -2.40 2.98 -11.64
CA ASN A 244 -3.02 4.27 -11.27
C ASN A 244 -2.14 5.04 -10.29
N SER A 245 -1.60 4.39 -9.25
CA SER A 245 -0.69 5.02 -8.29
C SER A 245 0.61 5.54 -8.93
N LEU A 246 1.05 4.93 -10.03
CA LEU A 246 2.26 5.31 -10.77
C LEU A 246 1.98 6.31 -11.89
N ASP A 247 0.72 6.55 -12.23
CA ASP A 247 0.33 7.52 -13.24
C ASP A 247 0.38 8.94 -12.66
N VAL A 248 1.21 9.77 -13.28
CA VAL A 248 1.36 11.16 -12.82
C VAL A 248 0.41 12.12 -13.51
N MET A 249 -0.19 11.71 -14.64
CA MET A 249 -1.05 12.58 -15.44
C MET A 249 -2.48 12.64 -14.91
N HIS A 250 -3.01 11.53 -14.36
CA HIS A 250 -4.39 11.47 -13.86
C HIS A 250 -4.65 12.47 -12.73
N ILE A 251 -3.62 12.77 -11.90
CA ILE A 251 -3.71 13.68 -10.75
C ILE A 251 -4.33 15.03 -11.13
N GLY A 252 -3.95 15.55 -12.32
CA GLY A 252 -4.45 16.83 -12.80
C GLY A 252 -5.93 16.84 -13.16
N PHE A 253 -6.54 15.70 -13.42
CA PHE A 253 -7.91 15.56 -13.92
C PHE A 253 -8.84 14.87 -12.92
N VAL A 254 -8.37 13.88 -12.19
CA VAL A 254 -9.17 13.07 -11.27
C VAL A 254 -9.28 13.73 -9.90
N HIS A 255 -8.17 14.29 -9.40
CA HIS A 255 -8.14 14.81 -8.04
C HIS A 255 -8.42 16.30 -7.97
N THR A 256 -9.23 16.69 -6.99
CA THR A 256 -9.59 18.09 -6.75
C THR A 256 -8.42 19.00 -6.42
N PHE A 257 -7.31 18.43 -5.93
CA PHE A 257 -6.08 19.15 -5.63
C PHE A 257 -5.11 19.24 -6.83
N GLY A 258 -5.42 18.57 -7.93
CA GLY A 258 -4.61 18.59 -9.14
C GLY A 258 -4.60 19.93 -9.88
N ASN A 259 -3.69 20.08 -10.82
CA ASN A 259 -3.58 21.28 -11.66
C ASN A 259 -4.06 21.00 -13.09
N THR A 260 -5.36 21.14 -13.32
CA THR A 260 -5.98 20.89 -14.63
C THR A 260 -5.45 21.82 -15.74
N LYS A 261 -5.00 23.02 -15.39
CA LYS A 261 -4.45 23.98 -16.37
C LYS A 261 -3.04 23.61 -16.81
N ARG A 262 -2.28 22.94 -15.94
CA ARG A 262 -0.90 22.51 -16.18
C ARG A 262 -0.72 21.08 -15.64
N PRO A 263 -1.36 20.08 -16.26
CA PRO A 263 -1.35 18.71 -15.73
C PRO A 263 -0.01 18.00 -15.96
N ASN A 264 0.81 18.52 -16.89
CA ASN A 264 2.10 17.89 -17.20
C ASN A 264 3.17 18.25 -16.20
N PRO A 265 4.06 17.33 -15.86
CA PRO A 265 5.30 17.65 -15.15
C PRO A 265 6.12 18.71 -15.91
N ILE A 266 6.76 19.61 -15.17
CA ILE A 266 7.69 20.61 -15.71
C ILE A 266 8.97 19.91 -16.13
N GLU A 267 9.48 19.03 -15.27
CA GLU A 267 10.66 18.19 -15.49
C GLU A 267 10.35 16.76 -15.10
N ASN A 268 10.96 15.79 -15.79
CA ASN A 268 10.87 14.37 -15.44
C ASN A 268 12.20 13.66 -15.67
N HIS A 269 12.46 12.65 -14.87
CA HIS A 269 13.62 11.77 -15.04
C HIS A 269 13.20 10.37 -15.50
N PRO A 270 14.04 9.68 -16.28
CA PRO A 270 13.76 8.31 -16.66
C PRO A 270 13.75 7.41 -15.39
N PRO A 271 12.94 6.34 -15.41
CA PRO A 271 12.97 5.34 -14.34
C PRO A 271 14.36 4.75 -14.16
N LYS A 272 14.81 4.66 -12.90
CA LYS A 272 16.09 4.06 -12.50
C LYS A 272 15.84 2.89 -11.56
N LEU A 273 16.64 1.84 -11.68
CA LEU A 273 16.69 0.75 -10.72
C LEU A 273 17.49 1.24 -9.50
N VAL A 274 16.87 1.19 -8.33
CA VAL A 274 17.45 1.71 -7.06
C VAL A 274 17.63 0.63 -6.00
N GLY A 275 17.13 -0.55 -6.24
CA GLY A 275 17.27 -1.73 -5.38
C GLY A 275 16.74 -2.97 -6.09
N PRO A 276 16.84 -4.17 -5.46
CA PRO A 276 16.23 -5.37 -6.00
C PRO A 276 14.73 -5.13 -6.27
N ASN A 277 14.28 -5.39 -7.50
CA ASN A 277 12.87 -5.21 -7.90
C ASN A 277 12.27 -3.82 -7.65
N HIS A 278 13.10 -2.80 -7.43
CA HIS A 278 12.73 -1.47 -6.99
C HIS A 278 13.13 -0.41 -8.02
N TYR A 279 12.17 0.22 -8.65
CA TYR A 279 12.35 1.29 -9.64
C TYR A 279 11.80 2.61 -9.12
N LYS A 280 12.50 3.68 -9.43
CA LYS A 280 12.17 5.05 -9.02
C LYS A 280 12.28 6.02 -10.19
N THR A 281 11.41 7.04 -10.18
CA THR A 281 11.52 8.24 -11.01
C THR A 281 11.15 9.46 -10.18
N SER A 282 11.48 10.64 -10.68
CA SER A 282 11.09 11.90 -10.07
C SER A 282 10.58 12.89 -11.09
N TYR A 283 9.68 13.76 -10.64
CA TYR A 283 9.04 14.80 -11.43
C TYR A 283 9.03 16.10 -10.67
N MET A 284 9.10 17.20 -11.39
CA MET A 284 8.77 18.52 -10.84
C MET A 284 7.40 18.94 -11.38
N TYR A 285 6.53 19.38 -10.47
CA TYR A 285 5.16 19.74 -10.75
C TYR A 285 4.83 21.14 -10.29
N GLU A 286 3.89 21.80 -10.99
CA GLU A 286 3.23 22.98 -10.43
C GLU A 286 1.99 22.58 -9.63
N ALA A 287 1.99 22.92 -8.34
CA ALA A 287 0.91 22.65 -7.42
C ALA A 287 -0.44 23.23 -7.89
N GLY A 288 -1.48 22.43 -7.84
CA GLY A 288 -2.84 22.89 -8.11
C GLY A 288 -3.27 24.00 -7.16
N GLN A 289 -4.14 24.90 -7.62
CA GLN A 289 -4.59 26.03 -6.81
C GLN A 289 -5.34 25.60 -5.54
N GLN A 290 -5.92 24.39 -5.54
CA GLN A 290 -6.67 23.84 -4.42
C GLN A 290 -5.81 22.94 -3.52
N SER A 291 -4.55 22.66 -3.88
CA SER A 291 -3.67 21.81 -3.09
C SER A 291 -3.31 22.44 -1.75
N VAL A 292 -3.08 21.60 -0.74
CA VAL A 292 -2.58 22.01 0.59
C VAL A 292 -1.23 22.74 0.47
N ALA A 293 -0.32 22.23 -0.36
CA ALA A 293 0.97 22.84 -0.61
C ALA A 293 0.85 24.31 -1.03
N ARG A 294 -0.07 24.62 -1.96
CA ARG A 294 -0.26 25.98 -2.46
C ARG A 294 -1.11 26.85 -1.55
N LYS A 295 -2.25 26.34 -1.04
CA LYS A 295 -3.19 27.15 -0.24
C LYS A 295 -2.68 27.45 1.16
N VAL A 296 -2.06 26.47 1.79
CA VAL A 296 -1.65 26.57 3.20
C VAL A 296 -0.20 26.98 3.32
N PHE A 297 0.67 26.35 2.53
CA PHE A 297 2.12 26.58 2.62
C PHE A 297 2.65 27.57 1.57
N GLY A 298 1.83 28.02 0.62
CA GLY A 298 2.23 28.98 -0.42
C GLY A 298 3.21 28.44 -1.45
N VAL A 299 3.49 27.13 -1.44
CA VAL A 299 4.45 26.47 -2.33
C VAL A 299 3.83 26.24 -3.69
N LYS A 300 4.53 26.63 -4.76
CA LYS A 300 4.06 26.46 -6.14
C LYS A 300 4.65 25.20 -6.80
N ASP A 301 5.91 24.93 -6.54
CA ASP A 301 6.63 23.83 -7.19
C ASP A 301 6.75 22.65 -6.22
N LEU A 302 6.36 21.48 -6.70
CA LEU A 302 6.42 20.21 -5.98
C LEU A 302 7.45 19.31 -6.63
N ILE A 303 8.20 18.56 -5.82
CA ILE A 303 8.92 17.38 -6.29
C ILE A 303 8.06 16.18 -5.93
N VAL A 304 7.79 15.34 -6.92
CA VAL A 304 7.08 14.06 -6.74
C VAL A 304 8.04 12.94 -7.13
N GLU A 305 8.35 12.08 -6.17
CA GLU A 305 9.08 10.85 -6.41
C GLU A 305 8.09 9.70 -6.44
N ASN A 306 8.07 8.96 -7.55
CA ASN A 306 7.26 7.76 -7.69
C ASN A 306 8.14 6.53 -7.80
N GLU A 307 7.78 5.50 -7.06
CA GLU A 307 8.52 4.26 -6.98
C GLU A 307 7.58 3.06 -7.06
N PHE A 308 8.08 1.95 -7.58
CA PHE A 308 7.45 0.66 -7.38
C PHE A 308 8.47 -0.39 -6.91
N ILE A 309 8.00 -1.26 -6.06
CA ILE A 309 8.67 -2.48 -5.65
C ILE A 309 7.76 -3.64 -6.07
N LEU A 310 8.27 -4.54 -6.91
CA LEU A 310 7.50 -5.67 -7.37
C LEU A 310 7.12 -6.59 -6.19
N PRO A 311 5.94 -7.24 -6.26
CA PRO A 311 4.94 -7.11 -7.33
C PRO A 311 3.85 -6.07 -7.05
N HIS A 312 3.61 -5.63 -5.79
CA HIS A 312 2.37 -4.98 -5.39
C HIS A 312 2.53 -3.65 -4.67
N THR A 313 3.76 -3.18 -4.49
CA THR A 313 4.06 -1.98 -3.70
C THR A 313 4.33 -0.79 -4.60
N THR A 314 3.68 0.34 -4.31
CA THR A 314 4.04 1.64 -4.89
C THR A 314 4.28 2.67 -3.81
N VAL A 315 5.15 3.63 -4.09
CA VAL A 315 5.47 4.74 -3.19
C VAL A 315 5.35 6.04 -3.98
N ALA A 316 4.59 6.98 -3.45
CA ALA A 316 4.52 8.34 -3.96
C ALA A 316 4.96 9.30 -2.84
N ARG A 317 6.05 10.01 -3.05
CA ARG A 317 6.58 10.99 -2.11
C ARG A 317 6.44 12.38 -2.69
N VAL A 318 5.67 13.24 -2.01
CA VAL A 318 5.45 14.63 -2.40
C VAL A 318 6.24 15.53 -1.47
N ILE A 319 7.21 16.27 -2.04
CA ILE A 319 8.12 17.14 -1.32
C ILE A 319 7.80 18.60 -1.71
N PHE A 320 7.60 19.46 -0.72
CA PHE A 320 7.30 20.87 -0.92
C PHE A 320 7.94 21.73 0.19
N GLY A 321 9.03 22.38 -0.16
CA GLY A 321 9.89 23.07 0.82
C GLY A 321 10.53 22.05 1.78
N GLU A 322 10.33 22.25 3.07
CA GLU A 322 10.79 21.34 4.15
C GLU A 322 9.77 20.23 4.48
N PHE A 323 8.60 20.26 3.84
CA PHE A 323 7.52 19.33 4.12
C PHE A 323 7.53 18.16 3.15
N THR A 324 7.22 16.99 3.69
CA THR A 324 7.12 15.75 2.92
C THR A 324 5.85 14.99 3.32
N SER A 325 5.16 14.48 2.31
CA SER A 325 4.10 13.49 2.48
C SER A 325 4.42 12.28 1.64
N THR A 326 4.52 11.12 2.28
CA THR A 326 4.78 9.84 1.62
C THR A 326 3.56 8.97 1.70
N VAL A 327 3.15 8.42 0.57
CA VAL A 327 2.04 7.49 0.43
C VAL A 327 2.58 6.17 -0.09
N ILE A 328 2.47 5.12 0.71
CA ILE A 328 2.82 3.74 0.32
C ILE A 328 1.52 2.99 0.09
N THR A 329 1.42 2.29 -1.02
CA THR A 329 0.26 1.47 -1.34
C THR A 329 0.64 0.02 -1.62
N PHE A 330 -0.25 -0.90 -1.25
CA PHE A 330 -0.16 -2.32 -1.53
C PHE A 330 -1.48 -2.78 -2.16
N ALA A 331 -1.40 -3.21 -3.42
CA ALA A 331 -2.57 -3.68 -4.16
C ALA A 331 -2.73 -5.19 -4.00
N LEU A 332 -3.46 -5.65 -2.98
CA LEU A 332 -3.72 -7.06 -2.73
C LEU A 332 -4.69 -7.63 -3.77
N PRO A 333 -4.28 -8.62 -4.59
CA PRO A 333 -5.17 -9.31 -5.52
C PRO A 333 -6.06 -10.33 -4.77
N ILE A 334 -7.36 -10.05 -4.67
CA ILE A 334 -8.33 -11.03 -4.12
C ILE A 334 -8.72 -12.01 -5.22
N SER A 335 -8.99 -11.50 -6.43
CA SER A 335 -9.28 -12.26 -7.64
C SER A 335 -8.87 -11.44 -8.88
N GLU A 336 -9.09 -11.95 -10.07
CA GLU A 336 -8.87 -11.20 -11.32
C GLU A 336 -9.72 -9.93 -11.45
N SER A 337 -10.87 -9.88 -10.75
CA SER A 337 -11.83 -8.77 -10.82
C SER A 337 -12.04 -8.04 -9.49
N LYS A 338 -11.32 -8.43 -8.45
CA LYS A 338 -11.44 -7.84 -7.12
C LYS A 338 -10.09 -7.70 -6.46
N SER A 339 -9.82 -6.54 -5.89
CA SER A 339 -8.61 -6.25 -5.13
C SER A 339 -8.90 -5.39 -3.92
N ARG A 340 -7.96 -5.36 -2.98
CA ARG A 340 -7.96 -4.45 -1.85
C ARG A 340 -6.71 -3.60 -1.91
N LEU A 341 -6.88 -2.28 -1.83
CA LEU A 341 -5.79 -1.34 -1.71
C LEU A 341 -5.57 -1.03 -0.23
N PHE A 342 -4.38 -1.34 0.27
CA PHE A 342 -3.88 -0.86 1.55
C PHE A 342 -3.05 0.39 1.31
N VAL A 343 -3.26 1.41 2.13
CA VAL A 343 -2.59 2.71 2.03
C VAL A 343 -2.02 3.09 3.38
N LYS A 344 -0.77 3.48 3.40
CA LYS A 344 -0.10 4.09 4.54
C LYS A 344 0.41 5.45 4.12
N THR A 345 0.04 6.46 4.86
CA THR A 345 0.52 7.82 4.64
C THR A 345 1.27 8.29 5.86
N TYR A 346 2.48 8.79 5.68
CA TYR A 346 3.21 9.49 6.74
C TYR A 346 3.72 10.85 6.24
N ARG A 347 3.81 11.78 7.18
CA ARG A 347 4.11 13.18 6.89
C ARG A 347 4.76 13.87 8.09
N ASN A 348 5.62 14.85 7.80
CA ASN A 348 6.31 15.66 8.82
C ASN A 348 5.64 17.00 9.15
N PHE A 349 4.38 17.17 8.76
CA PHE A 349 3.58 18.37 9.04
C PHE A 349 2.21 17.99 9.60
N TRP A 350 1.58 18.88 10.39
CA TRP A 350 0.32 18.60 11.09
C TRP A 350 0.34 17.28 11.88
N THR A 351 1.44 17.06 12.60
CA THR A 351 1.72 15.81 13.31
C THR A 351 0.95 15.70 14.62
N ASN A 352 -0.38 15.80 14.55
CA ASN A 352 -1.29 15.68 15.67
C ASN A 352 -2.61 14.99 15.23
N LYS A 353 -3.43 14.59 16.19
CA LYS A 353 -4.69 13.86 15.95
C LYS A 353 -5.65 14.56 14.99
N VAL A 354 -5.69 15.90 14.97
CA VAL A 354 -6.53 16.65 14.04
C VAL A 354 -5.96 16.54 12.62
N GLY A 355 -4.66 16.69 12.47
CA GLY A 355 -3.96 16.49 11.20
C GLY A 355 -4.09 15.05 10.70
N ASP A 356 -4.09 14.06 11.59
CA ASP A 356 -4.31 12.66 11.23
C ASP A 356 -5.71 12.46 10.65
N ALA A 357 -6.75 12.94 11.34
CA ALA A 357 -8.14 12.84 10.88
C ALA A 357 -8.37 13.58 9.54
N LEU A 358 -7.71 14.74 9.34
CA LEU A 358 -7.75 15.46 8.06
C LEU A 358 -7.08 14.67 6.94
N THR A 359 -5.94 14.07 7.21
CA THR A 359 -5.19 13.25 6.25
C THR A 359 -5.99 12.00 5.88
N GLU A 360 -6.55 11.32 6.87
CA GLU A 360 -7.40 10.15 6.67
C GLU A 360 -8.58 10.46 5.74
N ASN A 361 -9.30 11.55 6.03
CA ASN A 361 -10.45 11.97 5.23
C ASN A 361 -10.04 12.38 3.81
N MET A 362 -8.92 13.08 3.66
CA MET A 362 -8.41 13.49 2.36
C MET A 362 -7.97 12.27 1.53
N MET A 363 -7.25 11.33 2.12
CA MET A 363 -6.84 10.11 1.45
C MET A 363 -8.03 9.23 1.09
N TYR A 364 -8.99 9.08 1.98
CA TYR A 364 -10.23 8.35 1.70
C TYR A 364 -10.99 8.95 0.51
N SER A 365 -11.11 10.29 0.48
CA SER A 365 -11.72 11.00 -0.65
C SER A 365 -10.95 10.80 -1.96
N THR A 366 -9.62 10.81 -1.91
CA THR A 366 -8.74 10.54 -3.06
C THR A 366 -8.98 9.12 -3.60
N MET A 367 -9.00 8.12 -2.71
CA MET A 367 -9.28 6.74 -3.09
C MET A 367 -10.68 6.56 -3.71
N LEU A 368 -11.70 7.31 -3.25
CA LEU A 368 -13.04 7.30 -3.86
C LEU A 368 -13.05 7.90 -5.26
N GLN A 369 -12.27 8.97 -5.50
CA GLN A 369 -12.14 9.57 -6.83
C GLN A 369 -11.48 8.59 -7.81
N ASP A 370 -10.40 7.93 -7.39
CA ASP A 370 -9.75 6.88 -8.17
C ASP A 370 -10.69 5.72 -8.45
N LYS A 371 -11.41 5.27 -7.42
CA LYS A 371 -12.37 4.16 -7.53
C LYS A 371 -13.41 4.38 -8.62
N ALA A 372 -13.95 5.59 -8.71
CA ALA A 372 -14.93 5.96 -9.73
C ALA A 372 -14.39 5.79 -11.17
N ILE A 373 -13.07 5.86 -11.36
CA ILE A 373 -12.43 5.70 -12.66
C ILE A 373 -11.96 4.25 -12.86
N VAL A 374 -11.16 3.71 -11.92
CA VAL A 374 -10.48 2.43 -12.12
C VAL A 374 -11.43 1.23 -12.20
N GLU A 375 -12.58 1.29 -11.52
CA GLU A 375 -13.60 0.24 -11.58
C GLU A 375 -14.37 0.22 -12.93
N ASN A 376 -14.23 1.26 -13.74
CA ASN A 376 -14.89 1.40 -15.05
C ASN A 376 -13.91 1.32 -16.23
N ILE A 377 -12.64 0.96 -16.00
CA ILE A 377 -11.67 0.74 -17.07
C ILE A 377 -12.03 -0.54 -17.83
N ASP A 378 -12.18 -0.41 -19.15
CA ASP A 378 -12.37 -1.57 -20.02
C ASP A 378 -11.03 -2.32 -20.21
N MET A 379 -10.99 -3.55 -19.74
CA MET A 379 -9.80 -4.40 -19.73
C MET A 379 -9.20 -4.62 -21.12
N ARG A 380 -9.99 -4.49 -22.21
CA ARG A 380 -9.51 -4.59 -23.59
C ARG A 380 -8.49 -3.51 -23.95
N PHE A 381 -8.53 -2.37 -23.25
CA PHE A 381 -7.64 -1.23 -23.47
C PHE A 381 -6.48 -1.17 -22.47
N MET A 382 -6.46 -2.02 -21.46
CA MET A 382 -5.38 -2.07 -20.46
C MET A 382 -3.98 -2.33 -21.08
N GLU A 383 -3.97 -2.96 -22.23
CA GLU A 383 -2.76 -3.23 -23.02
C GLU A 383 -2.49 -2.15 -24.09
N GLY A 384 -3.04 -0.97 -23.85
CA GLY A 384 -3.07 0.14 -24.80
C GLY A 384 -1.78 0.32 -25.62
N LYS A 385 -1.97 0.58 -26.90
CA LYS A 385 -0.88 0.83 -27.85
C LYS A 385 -0.36 2.26 -27.78
N PHE A 386 -1.08 3.13 -27.09
CA PHE A 386 -0.75 4.55 -26.98
C PHE A 386 -0.12 4.80 -25.62
N ASN A 387 1.15 5.17 -25.63
CA ASN A 387 1.91 5.52 -24.43
C ASN A 387 2.27 7.01 -24.49
N MET A 388 1.97 7.71 -23.41
CA MET A 388 2.37 9.10 -23.25
C MET A 388 3.84 9.21 -22.80
N LYS A 389 4.41 10.39 -22.94
CA LYS A 389 5.81 10.66 -22.55
C LYS A 389 6.09 10.30 -21.08
N PHE A 390 5.09 10.46 -20.22
CA PHE A 390 5.22 10.31 -18.77
C PHE A 390 4.84 8.93 -18.23
N ASP A 391 4.41 7.99 -19.09
CA ASP A 391 3.99 6.63 -18.71
C ASP A 391 5.16 5.64 -18.53
N LYS A 392 6.40 6.12 -18.56
CA LYS A 392 7.58 5.23 -18.57
C LYS A 392 7.66 4.33 -17.33
N LEU A 393 7.44 4.87 -16.14
CA LEU A 393 7.49 4.08 -14.90
C LEU A 393 6.36 3.05 -14.86
N GLN A 394 5.14 3.47 -15.17
CA GLN A 394 3.94 2.64 -15.26
C GLN A 394 4.12 1.50 -16.29
N ASN A 395 4.66 1.81 -17.49
CA ASN A 395 4.93 0.80 -18.51
C ASN A 395 6.05 -0.18 -18.13
N THR A 396 7.05 0.30 -17.39
CA THR A 396 8.10 -0.55 -16.83
C THR A 396 7.47 -1.54 -15.83
N TYR A 397 6.68 -1.05 -14.90
CA TYR A 397 5.93 -1.87 -13.95
C TYR A 397 5.06 -2.91 -14.67
N LYS A 398 4.20 -2.48 -15.59
CA LYS A 398 3.30 -3.35 -16.37
C LYS A 398 4.05 -4.49 -17.06
N THR A 399 5.20 -4.19 -17.66
CA THR A 399 6.01 -5.18 -18.38
C THR A 399 6.55 -6.26 -17.43
N PHE A 400 7.07 -5.86 -16.27
CA PHE A 400 7.60 -6.81 -15.27
C PHE A 400 6.48 -7.60 -14.62
N TYR A 401 5.41 -6.94 -14.21
CA TYR A 401 4.28 -7.58 -13.54
C TYR A 401 3.66 -8.70 -14.39
N LYS A 402 3.43 -8.47 -15.67
CA LYS A 402 2.90 -9.48 -16.59
C LYS A 402 3.76 -10.73 -16.68
N LYS A 403 5.07 -10.53 -16.86
CA LYS A 403 6.01 -11.65 -16.92
C LYS A 403 6.01 -12.45 -15.61
N LEU A 404 5.99 -11.74 -14.48
CA LEU A 404 6.01 -12.34 -13.16
C LEU A 404 4.77 -13.21 -12.91
N ILE A 405 3.56 -12.68 -13.17
CA ILE A 405 2.32 -13.44 -12.97
C ILE A 405 2.25 -14.65 -13.91
N HIS A 406 2.71 -14.51 -15.15
CA HIS A 406 2.80 -15.64 -16.07
C HIS A 406 3.73 -16.74 -15.52
N THR A 407 4.87 -16.38 -14.95
CA THR A 407 5.82 -17.33 -14.37
C THR A 407 5.23 -18.10 -13.19
N PHE A 408 4.48 -17.42 -12.33
CA PHE A 408 3.81 -18.07 -11.18
C PHE A 408 2.67 -18.98 -11.63
N SER A 409 1.84 -18.56 -12.59
CA SER A 409 0.72 -19.37 -13.11
C SER A 409 1.17 -20.66 -13.79
N VAL A 410 2.30 -20.67 -14.46
CA VAL A 410 2.84 -21.87 -15.12
C VAL A 410 3.33 -22.88 -14.09
N ASN A 411 3.91 -22.41 -12.98
CA ASN A 411 4.41 -23.28 -11.91
C ASN A 411 3.27 -23.94 -11.13
N ASP A 412 2.16 -23.24 -10.87
CA ASP A 412 0.98 -23.80 -10.18
C ASP A 412 0.35 -24.93 -11.00
N ASN A 413 0.21 -24.77 -12.31
CA ASN A 413 -0.33 -25.81 -13.20
C ASN A 413 0.58 -27.07 -13.25
N ASN A 414 1.90 -26.91 -13.13
CA ASN A 414 2.81 -28.06 -13.08
C ASN A 414 2.71 -28.82 -11.75
N ASN A 415 2.44 -28.14 -10.64
CA ASN A 415 2.23 -28.76 -9.34
C ASN A 415 0.88 -29.52 -9.26
N GLU A 416 -0.19 -28.99 -9.86
CA GLU A 416 -1.48 -29.68 -9.95
C GLU A 416 -1.41 -30.97 -10.80
N ILE A 417 -0.58 -31.02 -11.85
CA ILE A 417 -0.39 -32.20 -12.69
C ILE A 417 0.36 -33.32 -11.93
N VAL A 418 1.22 -33.00 -10.99
CA VAL A 418 1.92 -33.99 -10.15
C VAL A 418 0.94 -34.65 -9.16
N ASP A 419 0.01 -33.87 -8.58
CA ASP A 419 -1.00 -34.39 -7.66
C ASP A 419 -2.05 -35.27 -8.37
N SER A 420 -2.36 -35.02 -9.65
CA SER A 420 -3.33 -35.82 -10.42
C SER A 420 -2.82 -37.24 -10.81
N ASN A 421 -1.51 -37.46 -10.77
CA ASN A 421 -0.90 -38.76 -11.08
C ASN A 421 -0.87 -39.74 -9.88
N ILE A 422 -1.20 -39.29 -8.67
CA ILE A 422 -1.20 -40.12 -7.46
C ILE A 422 -2.56 -40.85 -7.28
N THR A 423 -3.62 -40.42 -7.96
CA THR A 423 -4.99 -40.94 -7.75
C THR A 423 -5.38 -42.12 -8.63
N ASN A 424 -4.50 -42.66 -9.48
CA ASN A 424 -4.84 -43.77 -10.39
C ASN A 424 -4.34 -45.17 -9.95
N ASN A 425 -3.94 -45.36 -8.69
CA ASN A 425 -3.59 -46.66 -8.15
C ASN A 425 -4.25 -46.89 -6.77
N VAL A 426 -5.56 -47.08 -6.74
CA VAL A 426 -6.28 -47.77 -5.67
C VAL A 426 -7.38 -48.64 -6.30
#